data_dd5d97e8f4558b5036bac9716d46cf6c
#
_entry.id   dd5d97e8f4558b5036bac9716d46cf6c
#
_cell.length_a   1.000
_cell.length_b   1.000
_cell.length_c   1.000
_cell.angle_alpha   90.00
_cell.angle_beta   90.00
_cell.angle_gamma   90.00
#
_symmetry.space_group_name_H-M   'P 1'
#
loop_
_entity.id
_entity.type
_entity.pdbx_description
1 polymer ?
#
loop_
_entity_poly.entity_id
_entity_poly.type
_entity_poly.pdbx_seq_one_letter_code
_entity_poly.pdbx_strand_id
1 'polypeptide(L)'
;MGSGQSSGRRDGGIDVELAGEIGRGSYRRAESDLSQLRIPVLVHEDRPHERLYVAAMDGTGNSMVDDNPESWSVVAKLHLQIRGLQDEGVTHIATGYVEGTYTQNGLLRTPEKWWDGRFGHTFDERVETAYLQFCEQAKKWLDEDPDAQIRLAGVGFSRGTEGIAALERMVHERGVRDPQGAKIERDAEGLVVRVEYADRPLLVEPGKTPQVALLFDPVSTGVGEHDRRLPPSTLTTFQITAQHERRDLFPSSEHVPAGFSEDHRNYNAWVAGAHSDIGDTYRRNGLGTESLNLGVAFLNRLSDRPYLERRALPDDPDQYVIHRSDQHMAGLYGTKGFDRDGVRDRETDLAPDKLCRRGIVDDCNRKEPIDEALDARFERRTGTSLRQPLRPEIDLPASAMEPVHRPGLNDIVEKVSREGAGNGAGLMPAVAAEYLRGPWAREFQAEMAKELAARDAASRPPPGEVVRDTPEVVR
;
A
#
# COMPACT_ATOMS: atom_id res chain seq x y z
N MET A 1 -25.20 16.00 -41.19
CA MET A 1 -24.19 16.11 -40.11
C MET A 1 -24.91 15.71 -38.83
N GLY A 2 -24.88 14.45 -38.48
CA GLY A 2 -25.51 13.91 -37.29
C GLY A 2 -24.48 13.91 -36.15
N SER A 3 -24.73 14.73 -35.13
CA SER A 3 -24.01 14.63 -33.86
C SER A 3 -24.44 13.36 -33.16
N GLY A 4 -23.66 12.28 -33.34
CA GLY A 4 -23.78 11.09 -32.51
C GLY A 4 -23.39 11.45 -31.09
N GLN A 5 -24.38 11.61 -30.19
CA GLN A 5 -24.15 11.54 -28.75
C GLN A 5 -23.68 10.13 -28.45
N SER A 6 -22.39 9.94 -28.22
CA SER A 6 -21.90 8.76 -27.52
C SER A 6 -22.49 8.82 -26.11
N SER A 7 -23.46 7.96 -25.81
CA SER A 7 -23.85 7.73 -24.42
C SER A 7 -22.60 7.22 -23.70
N GLY A 8 -21.94 8.09 -22.94
CA GLY A 8 -20.73 7.76 -22.22
C GLY A 8 -21.01 6.57 -21.30
N ARG A 9 -20.18 5.54 -21.36
CA ARG A 9 -20.23 4.42 -20.41
C ARG A 9 -19.86 4.96 -19.04
N ARG A 10 -20.53 4.52 -17.99
CA ARG A 10 -20.28 4.94 -16.60
C ARG A 10 -20.08 3.74 -15.69
N ASP A 11 -19.22 3.91 -14.71
CA ASP A 11 -19.04 3.01 -13.58
C ASP A 11 -18.85 3.83 -12.30
N GLY A 12 -19.54 3.47 -11.22
CA GLY A 12 -19.46 4.20 -9.96
C GLY A 12 -19.74 5.72 -10.07
N GLY A 13 -20.55 6.15 -11.06
CA GLY A 13 -20.91 7.57 -11.26
C GLY A 13 -19.91 8.37 -12.12
N ILE A 14 -18.78 7.81 -12.51
CA ILE A 14 -17.76 8.44 -13.38
C ILE A 14 -17.76 7.84 -14.79
N ASP A 15 -17.26 8.59 -15.75
CA ASP A 15 -17.09 8.10 -17.11
C ASP A 15 -15.97 7.07 -17.20
N VAL A 16 -16.14 6.09 -18.08
CA VAL A 16 -15.14 5.09 -18.38
C VAL A 16 -14.94 4.96 -19.89
N GLU A 17 -13.71 4.66 -20.28
CA GLU A 17 -13.31 4.39 -21.66
C GLU A 17 -12.83 2.95 -21.77
N LEU A 18 -13.18 2.24 -22.85
CA LEU A 18 -12.61 0.91 -23.10
C LEU A 18 -11.10 1.04 -23.32
N ALA A 19 -10.33 0.22 -22.63
CA ALA A 19 -8.88 0.18 -22.82
C ALA A 19 -8.47 -0.32 -24.22
N GLY A 20 -9.33 -1.12 -24.86
CA GLY A 20 -9.09 -1.67 -26.18
C GLY A 20 -7.84 -2.54 -26.27
N GLU A 21 -7.47 -2.92 -27.50
CA GLU A 21 -6.28 -3.75 -27.73
C GLU A 21 -4.97 -3.04 -27.41
N ILE A 22 -4.88 -1.72 -27.59
CA ILE A 22 -3.68 -0.95 -27.29
C ILE A 22 -3.43 -0.92 -25.76
N GLY A 23 -4.48 -0.64 -25.00
CA GLY A 23 -4.38 -0.62 -23.52
C GLY A 23 -4.04 -1.99 -22.96
N ARG A 24 -4.78 -3.04 -23.34
CA ARG A 24 -4.47 -4.42 -22.94
C ARG A 24 -3.08 -4.88 -23.43
N GLY A 25 -2.67 -4.40 -24.61
CA GLY A 25 -1.33 -4.62 -25.14
C GLY A 25 -0.21 -4.07 -24.27
N SER A 26 -0.46 -3.01 -23.49
CA SER A 26 0.54 -2.48 -22.56
C SER A 26 0.87 -3.48 -21.43
N TYR A 27 -0.13 -4.20 -20.92
CA TYR A 27 0.06 -5.25 -19.90
C TYR A 27 0.77 -6.48 -20.48
N ARG A 28 0.41 -6.92 -21.70
CA ARG A 28 1.12 -8.02 -22.38
C ARG A 28 2.59 -7.67 -22.63
N ARG A 29 2.90 -6.41 -22.98
CA ARG A 29 4.28 -5.94 -23.07
C ARG A 29 4.97 -5.96 -21.73
N ALA A 30 4.33 -5.42 -20.67
CA ALA A 30 4.87 -5.41 -19.33
C ALA A 30 5.20 -6.83 -18.82
N GLU A 31 4.34 -7.81 -19.10
CA GLU A 31 4.60 -9.22 -18.76
C GLU A 31 5.76 -9.81 -19.57
N SER A 32 5.82 -9.52 -20.88
CA SER A 32 6.94 -9.93 -21.73
C SER A 32 8.25 -9.32 -21.26
N ASP A 33 8.25 -8.02 -20.98
CA ASP A 33 9.42 -7.29 -20.50
C ASP A 33 9.83 -7.76 -19.10
N LEU A 34 8.87 -7.98 -18.20
CA LEU A 34 9.15 -8.54 -16.88
C LEU A 34 9.96 -9.84 -16.99
N SER A 35 9.74 -10.66 -18.04
CA SER A 35 10.53 -11.86 -18.26
C SER A 35 12.03 -11.61 -18.47
N GLN A 36 12.40 -10.40 -18.89
CA GLN A 36 13.79 -10.00 -19.12
C GLN A 36 14.43 -9.37 -17.89
N LEU A 37 13.63 -8.99 -16.88
CA LEU A 37 14.14 -8.45 -15.63
C LEU A 37 14.98 -9.50 -14.91
N ARG A 38 16.15 -9.13 -14.45
CA ARG A 38 17.08 -10.00 -13.72
C ARG A 38 16.74 -9.96 -12.23
N ILE A 39 15.87 -10.87 -11.78
CA ILE A 39 15.34 -10.92 -10.41
C ILE A 39 16.21 -11.85 -9.56
N PRO A 40 16.63 -11.44 -8.33
CA PRO A 40 17.34 -12.34 -7.41
C PRO A 40 16.40 -13.41 -6.86
N VAL A 41 16.84 -14.66 -6.79
CA VAL A 41 16.13 -15.72 -6.07
C VAL A 41 16.46 -15.57 -4.59
N LEU A 42 15.45 -15.17 -3.81
CA LEU A 42 15.61 -14.89 -2.37
C LEU A 42 15.30 -16.11 -1.49
N VAL A 43 14.46 -17.03 -1.94
CA VAL A 43 14.12 -18.24 -1.19
C VAL A 43 14.13 -19.46 -2.09
N HIS A 44 14.63 -20.59 -1.55
CA HIS A 44 14.66 -21.89 -2.20
C HIS A 44 13.98 -22.91 -1.29
N GLU A 45 13.24 -23.83 -1.87
CA GLU A 45 12.54 -24.87 -1.11
C GLU A 45 13.51 -25.79 -0.34
N ASP A 46 14.69 -26.05 -0.92
CA ASP A 46 15.71 -26.92 -0.35
C ASP A 46 16.68 -26.21 0.61
N ARG A 47 16.50 -24.89 0.86
CA ARG A 47 17.36 -24.10 1.76
C ARG A 47 16.60 -23.69 3.02
N PRO A 48 16.64 -24.48 4.08
CA PRO A 48 15.76 -24.31 5.24
C PRO A 48 16.00 -23.04 6.06
N HIS A 49 17.15 -22.39 5.89
CA HIS A 49 17.49 -21.15 6.63
C HIS A 49 17.02 -19.86 5.94
N GLU A 50 16.56 -19.92 4.69
CA GLU A 50 16.13 -18.75 3.96
C GLU A 50 14.71 -18.30 4.40
N ARG A 51 14.55 -17.00 4.68
CA ARG A 51 13.29 -16.41 5.17
C ARG A 51 12.95 -15.15 4.37
N LEU A 52 11.74 -15.08 3.84
CA LEU A 52 11.24 -13.92 3.10
C LEU A 52 10.06 -13.29 3.83
N TYR A 53 10.23 -12.05 4.25
CA TYR A 53 9.12 -11.24 4.73
C TYR A 53 8.60 -10.33 3.63
N VAL A 54 7.29 -10.31 3.42
CA VAL A 54 6.63 -9.42 2.47
C VAL A 54 5.89 -8.33 3.25
N ALA A 55 6.47 -7.14 3.28
CA ALA A 55 5.82 -5.97 3.86
C ALA A 55 4.82 -5.39 2.85
N ALA A 56 3.56 -5.30 3.23
CA ALA A 56 2.46 -4.81 2.41
C ALA A 56 1.95 -3.48 2.96
N MET A 57 2.12 -2.37 2.22
CA MET A 57 1.66 -1.03 2.62
C MET A 57 0.66 -0.49 1.60
N ASP A 58 -0.56 -0.26 2.06
CA ASP A 58 -1.67 0.10 1.19
C ASP A 58 -1.76 1.61 0.89
N GLY A 59 -2.51 1.93 -0.15
CA GLY A 59 -2.79 3.30 -0.57
C GLY A 59 -3.83 3.98 0.34
N THR A 60 -3.83 5.30 0.32
CA THR A 60 -4.75 6.11 1.12
C THR A 60 -6.21 5.77 0.85
N GLY A 61 -6.96 5.58 1.92
CA GLY A 61 -8.38 5.23 1.86
C GLY A 61 -8.64 3.76 1.55
N ASN A 62 -7.62 2.90 1.51
CA ASN A 62 -7.80 1.46 1.35
C ASN A 62 -7.51 0.74 2.67
N SER A 63 -8.42 -0.14 3.06
CA SER A 63 -8.34 -0.96 4.25
C SER A 63 -8.97 -2.32 4.02
N MET A 64 -8.32 -3.38 4.49
CA MET A 64 -8.95 -4.71 4.49
C MET A 64 -10.03 -4.84 5.57
N VAL A 65 -10.02 -3.98 6.58
CA VAL A 65 -10.97 -4.03 7.70
C VAL A 65 -12.26 -3.32 7.36
N ASP A 66 -12.16 -2.17 6.67
CA ASP A 66 -13.28 -1.26 6.44
C ASP A 66 -13.89 -1.40 5.05
N ASP A 67 -13.12 -1.92 4.06
CA ASP A 67 -13.55 -2.03 2.68
C ASP A 67 -14.24 -3.36 2.37
N ASN A 68 -15.18 -3.32 1.42
CA ASN A 68 -15.74 -4.53 0.84
C ASN A 68 -14.62 -5.33 0.13
N PRO A 69 -14.56 -6.67 0.29
CA PRO A 69 -13.58 -7.52 -0.41
C PRO A 69 -13.45 -7.29 -1.92
N GLU A 70 -14.53 -6.88 -2.59
CA GLU A 70 -14.51 -6.55 -4.03
C GLU A 70 -13.66 -5.31 -4.34
N SER A 71 -13.51 -4.38 -3.39
CA SER A 71 -12.74 -3.14 -3.52
C SER A 71 -11.37 -3.20 -2.86
N TRP A 72 -10.96 -4.34 -2.33
CA TRP A 72 -9.62 -4.50 -1.78
C TRP A 72 -8.55 -4.24 -2.83
N SER A 73 -7.53 -3.54 -2.43
CA SER A 73 -6.42 -3.20 -3.30
C SER A 73 -5.61 -4.43 -3.73
N VAL A 74 -4.81 -4.25 -4.77
CA VAL A 74 -3.81 -5.23 -5.21
C VAL A 74 -2.87 -5.63 -4.05
N VAL A 75 -2.51 -4.70 -3.16
CA VAL A 75 -1.64 -4.95 -2.00
C VAL A 75 -2.34 -5.85 -0.99
N ALA A 76 -3.59 -5.53 -0.64
CA ALA A 76 -4.41 -6.36 0.25
C ALA A 76 -4.60 -7.78 -0.29
N LYS A 77 -4.88 -7.91 -1.60
CA LYS A 77 -5.07 -9.21 -2.26
C LYS A 77 -3.79 -10.06 -2.26
N LEU A 78 -2.62 -9.46 -2.47
CA LEU A 78 -1.33 -10.15 -2.37
C LEU A 78 -1.02 -10.57 -0.93
N HIS A 79 -1.24 -9.68 0.03
CA HIS A 79 -1.08 -9.99 1.45
C HIS A 79 -1.94 -11.20 1.86
N LEU A 80 -3.20 -11.25 1.46
CA LEU A 80 -4.11 -12.34 1.81
C LEU A 80 -3.69 -13.68 1.21
N GLN A 81 -3.15 -13.70 -0.01
CA GLN A 81 -2.61 -14.93 -0.58
C GLN A 81 -1.44 -15.47 0.27
N ILE A 82 -0.51 -14.59 0.68
CA ILE A 82 0.64 -14.99 1.50
C ILE A 82 0.18 -15.41 2.90
N ARG A 83 -0.81 -14.73 3.46
CA ARG A 83 -1.41 -15.09 4.73
C ARG A 83 -2.03 -16.49 4.68
N GLY A 84 -2.74 -16.80 3.60
CA GLY A 84 -3.29 -18.15 3.37
C GLY A 84 -2.22 -19.24 3.36
N LEU A 85 -1.04 -18.98 2.78
CA LEU A 85 0.09 -19.90 2.82
C LEU A 85 0.58 -20.16 4.27
N GLN A 86 0.65 -19.11 5.09
CA GLN A 86 1.02 -19.25 6.50
C GLN A 86 -0.01 -20.10 7.26
N ASP A 87 -1.29 -19.91 6.99
CA ASP A 87 -2.38 -20.70 7.59
C ASP A 87 -2.33 -22.18 7.12
N GLU A 88 -1.79 -22.45 5.92
CA GLU A 88 -1.51 -23.78 5.40
C GLU A 88 -0.19 -24.41 5.92
N GLY A 89 0.56 -23.66 6.75
CA GLY A 89 1.77 -24.16 7.42
C GLY A 89 3.10 -23.79 6.73
N VAL A 90 3.10 -22.90 5.74
CA VAL A 90 4.33 -22.34 5.18
C VAL A 90 4.97 -21.39 6.20
N THR A 91 6.17 -21.70 6.68
CA THR A 91 6.84 -20.97 7.77
C THR A 91 7.96 -20.03 7.31
N HIS A 92 8.50 -20.25 6.11
CA HIS A 92 9.66 -19.51 5.59
C HIS A 92 9.29 -18.26 4.79
N ILE A 93 8.01 -18.07 4.47
CA ILE A 93 7.46 -16.85 3.87
C ILE A 93 6.40 -16.29 4.82
N ALA A 94 6.49 -15.01 5.16
CA ALA A 94 5.55 -14.33 6.03
C ALA A 94 5.22 -12.95 5.49
N THR A 95 4.13 -12.37 6.00
CA THR A 95 3.68 -11.05 5.57
C THR A 95 3.13 -10.23 6.73
N GLY A 96 3.29 -8.93 6.65
CA GLY A 96 2.58 -7.95 7.48
C GLY A 96 1.90 -6.91 6.60
N TYR A 97 0.79 -6.38 7.08
CA TYR A 97 -0.01 -5.40 6.36
C TYR A 97 -0.17 -4.13 7.19
N VAL A 98 -0.01 -3.00 6.53
CA VAL A 98 -0.30 -1.67 7.07
C VAL A 98 -1.29 -0.99 6.14
N GLU A 99 -2.44 -0.64 6.69
CA GLU A 99 -3.51 0.06 5.95
C GLU A 99 -3.04 1.40 5.41
N GLY A 100 -3.73 1.87 4.38
CA GLY A 100 -3.56 3.23 3.88
C GLY A 100 -4.00 4.30 4.89
N THR A 101 -3.54 5.54 4.72
CA THR A 101 -4.00 6.68 5.51
C THR A 101 -5.49 6.95 5.26
N TYR A 102 -6.27 7.30 6.27
CA TYR A 102 -7.70 7.70 6.18
C TYR A 102 -8.75 6.61 5.99
N THR A 103 -8.72 5.60 6.78
CA THR A 103 -9.89 4.72 6.93
C THR A 103 -10.90 5.23 7.94
N GLN A 104 -10.52 6.12 8.87
CA GLN A 104 -11.40 6.64 9.91
C GLN A 104 -11.11 8.12 10.24
N ASN A 105 -12.12 8.99 10.25
CA ASN A 105 -12.17 10.31 10.91
C ASN A 105 -11.52 11.55 10.24
N GLY A 106 -11.72 11.81 8.94
CA GLY A 106 -11.14 12.99 8.28
C GLY A 106 -12.08 14.07 7.74
N LEU A 107 -13.37 14.06 8.05
CA LEU A 107 -14.40 14.82 7.31
C LEU A 107 -14.50 16.34 7.59
N LEU A 108 -13.65 16.98 8.39
CA LEU A 108 -13.88 18.34 8.91
C LEU A 108 -12.77 19.37 8.68
N ARG A 109 -11.87 19.20 7.71
CA ARG A 109 -10.86 20.24 7.41
C ARG A 109 -10.81 20.60 5.93
N THR A 110 -10.46 21.88 5.64
CA THR A 110 -10.38 22.42 4.28
C THR A 110 -9.38 21.61 3.42
N PRO A 111 -9.66 21.41 2.13
CA PRO A 111 -8.85 20.53 1.26
C PRO A 111 -7.35 20.81 1.30
N GLU A 112 -6.91 22.07 1.35
CA GLU A 112 -5.49 22.46 1.32
C GLU A 112 -4.76 22.16 2.64
N LYS A 113 -5.39 22.42 3.80
CA LYS A 113 -4.83 22.07 5.12
C LYS A 113 -4.99 20.60 5.48
N TRP A 114 -5.89 19.93 4.80
CA TRP A 114 -6.16 18.52 4.91
C TRP A 114 -5.02 17.69 4.30
N TRP A 115 -4.38 18.20 3.24
CA TRP A 115 -3.28 17.52 2.54
C TRP A 115 -1.92 17.72 3.22
N ASP A 116 -1.59 18.91 3.71
CA ASP A 116 -0.24 19.27 4.15
C ASP A 116 0.08 18.94 5.62
N GLY A 117 -0.87 19.00 6.52
CA GLY A 117 -0.55 19.05 7.95
C GLY A 117 -0.64 17.72 8.72
N ARG A 118 -1.24 16.67 8.15
CA ARG A 118 -1.52 15.41 8.85
C ARG A 118 -0.82 14.19 8.24
N PHE A 119 -0.37 14.29 7.01
CA PHE A 119 0.27 13.19 6.30
C PHE A 119 1.66 12.87 6.83
N GLY A 120 2.45 13.85 7.16
CA GLY A 120 3.79 13.64 7.68
C GLY A 120 3.81 12.82 8.96
N HIS A 121 2.93 13.12 9.89
CA HIS A 121 2.90 12.45 11.20
C HIS A 121 2.46 10.98 11.10
N THR A 122 1.35 10.71 10.42
CA THR A 122 0.85 9.32 10.25
C THR A 122 1.69 8.49 9.29
N PHE A 123 2.49 9.11 8.42
CA PHE A 123 3.41 8.41 7.54
C PHE A 123 4.53 7.73 8.33
N ASP A 124 5.20 8.46 9.22
CA ASP A 124 6.27 7.91 10.06
C ASP A 124 5.76 6.78 10.95
N GLU A 125 4.58 6.94 11.54
CA GLU A 125 3.94 5.94 12.39
C GLU A 125 3.65 4.64 11.63
N ARG A 126 3.23 4.74 10.36
CA ARG A 126 2.98 3.58 9.49
C ARG A 126 4.28 2.88 9.11
N VAL A 127 5.31 3.63 8.78
CA VAL A 127 6.64 3.07 8.47
C VAL A 127 7.23 2.39 9.70
N GLU A 128 7.13 3.01 10.88
CA GLU A 128 7.60 2.40 12.14
C GLU A 128 6.78 1.15 12.51
N THR A 129 5.46 1.17 12.24
CA THR A 129 4.60 -0.01 12.42
C THR A 129 5.04 -1.16 11.52
N ALA A 130 5.28 -0.91 10.23
CA ALA A 130 5.77 -1.91 9.29
C ALA A 130 7.17 -2.43 9.69
N TYR A 131 8.04 -1.55 10.13
CA TYR A 131 9.38 -1.91 10.62
C TYR A 131 9.32 -2.79 11.86
N LEU A 132 8.47 -2.45 12.84
CA LEU A 132 8.29 -3.28 14.03
C LEU A 132 7.74 -4.66 13.69
N GLN A 133 6.71 -4.75 12.82
CA GLN A 133 6.17 -6.04 12.35
C GLN A 133 7.25 -6.90 11.70
N PHE A 134 8.13 -6.29 10.90
CA PHE A 134 9.27 -6.99 10.30
C PHE A 134 10.26 -7.47 11.35
N CYS A 135 10.63 -6.63 12.31
CA CYS A 135 11.53 -7.00 13.41
C CYS A 135 10.96 -8.14 14.28
N GLU A 136 9.67 -8.10 14.58
CA GLU A 136 8.97 -9.16 15.34
C GLU A 136 9.00 -10.49 14.59
N GLN A 137 8.74 -10.48 13.29
CA GLN A 137 8.79 -11.71 12.49
C GLN A 137 10.23 -12.22 12.34
N ALA A 138 11.21 -11.36 12.13
CA ALA A 138 12.61 -11.72 12.05
C ALA A 138 13.09 -12.35 13.38
N LYS A 139 12.69 -11.77 14.52
CA LYS A 139 12.99 -12.32 15.85
C LYS A 139 12.41 -13.72 16.01
N LYS A 140 11.14 -13.91 15.65
CA LYS A 140 10.49 -15.22 15.70
C LYS A 140 11.27 -16.26 14.89
N TRP A 141 11.67 -15.95 13.67
CA TRP A 141 12.44 -16.86 12.83
C TRP A 141 13.82 -17.19 13.40
N LEU A 142 14.53 -16.19 13.97
CA LEU A 142 15.84 -16.40 14.57
C LEU A 142 15.78 -17.13 15.92
N ASP A 143 14.66 -17.07 16.63
CA ASP A 143 14.41 -17.88 17.83
C ASP A 143 14.15 -19.35 17.48
N GLU A 144 13.50 -19.62 16.35
CA GLU A 144 13.24 -20.96 15.83
C GLU A 144 14.48 -21.54 15.13
N ASP A 145 15.26 -20.70 14.45
CA ASP A 145 16.41 -21.08 13.64
C ASP A 145 17.48 -19.96 13.73
N PRO A 146 18.50 -20.11 14.59
CA PRO A 146 19.55 -19.11 14.76
C PRO A 146 20.36 -18.79 13.49
N ASP A 147 20.34 -19.69 12.50
CA ASP A 147 21.00 -19.51 11.20
C ASP A 147 20.09 -18.90 10.14
N ALA A 148 18.86 -18.47 10.53
CA ALA A 148 17.90 -17.89 9.62
C ALA A 148 18.46 -16.65 8.90
N GLN A 149 18.29 -16.61 7.59
CA GLN A 149 18.76 -15.56 6.70
C GLN A 149 17.57 -14.68 6.30
N ILE A 150 17.47 -13.52 6.90
CA ILE A 150 16.31 -12.62 6.79
C ILE A 150 16.39 -11.78 5.51
N ARG A 151 15.31 -11.75 4.74
CA ARG A 151 15.13 -11.00 3.49
C ARG A 151 13.80 -10.28 3.49
N LEU A 152 13.73 -9.13 2.79
CA LEU A 152 12.54 -8.28 2.73
C LEU A 152 12.09 -8.09 1.28
N ALA A 153 10.80 -8.23 1.03
CA ALA A 153 10.14 -7.73 -0.17
C ALA A 153 9.10 -6.67 0.23
N GLY A 154 9.27 -5.44 -0.26
CA GLY A 154 8.29 -4.38 -0.08
C GLY A 154 7.25 -4.41 -1.17
N VAL A 155 5.96 -4.33 -0.83
CA VAL A 155 4.84 -4.23 -1.78
C VAL A 155 3.99 -3.03 -1.38
N GLY A 156 3.89 -2.04 -2.26
CA GLY A 156 3.14 -0.82 -1.99
C GLY A 156 2.21 -0.41 -3.11
N PHE A 157 1.14 0.32 -2.76
CA PHE A 157 0.26 1.00 -3.70
C PHE A 157 0.13 2.48 -3.32
N SER A 158 0.15 3.37 -4.32
CA SER A 158 -0.05 4.80 -4.08
C SER A 158 1.01 5.36 -3.09
N ARG A 159 0.59 6.04 -2.02
CA ARG A 159 1.47 6.48 -0.93
C ARG A 159 2.08 5.34 -0.12
N GLY A 160 1.49 4.17 -0.16
CA GLY A 160 2.11 2.97 0.41
C GLY A 160 3.45 2.62 -0.24
N THR A 161 3.67 2.98 -1.52
CA THR A 161 4.96 2.80 -2.20
C THR A 161 6.06 3.66 -1.59
N GLU A 162 5.71 4.90 -1.22
CA GLU A 162 6.62 5.83 -0.53
C GLU A 162 6.95 5.29 0.88
N GLY A 163 5.94 4.70 1.54
CA GLY A 163 6.13 4.00 2.80
C GLY A 163 7.06 2.79 2.68
N ILE A 164 6.96 2.02 1.60
CA ILE A 164 7.91 0.93 1.32
C ILE A 164 9.33 1.47 1.12
N ALA A 165 9.50 2.52 0.34
CA ALA A 165 10.83 3.11 0.14
C ALA A 165 11.45 3.60 1.46
N ALA A 166 10.65 4.25 2.32
CA ALA A 166 11.08 4.68 3.65
C ALA A 166 11.36 3.49 4.59
N LEU A 167 10.57 2.42 4.55
CA LEU A 167 10.80 1.19 5.30
C LEU A 167 12.11 0.52 4.89
N GLU A 168 12.34 0.36 3.59
CA GLU A 168 13.57 -0.25 3.09
C GLU A 168 14.80 0.56 3.46
N ARG A 169 14.71 1.91 3.43
CA ARG A 169 15.73 2.80 3.94
C ARG A 169 15.95 2.64 5.44
N MET A 170 14.88 2.57 6.22
CA MET A 170 14.96 2.36 7.68
C MET A 170 15.64 1.04 8.01
N VAL A 171 15.31 -0.05 7.31
CA VAL A 171 15.96 -1.35 7.47
C VAL A 171 17.44 -1.30 7.04
N HIS A 172 17.75 -0.59 5.97
CA HIS A 172 19.13 -0.39 5.51
C HIS A 172 19.98 0.35 6.55
N GLU A 173 19.46 1.43 7.11
CA GLU A 173 20.19 2.33 8.02
C GLU A 173 20.24 1.82 9.45
N ARG A 174 19.13 1.24 9.94
CA ARG A 174 19.02 0.78 11.34
C ARG A 174 19.35 -0.70 11.53
N GLY A 175 19.43 -1.49 10.45
CA GLY A 175 19.44 -2.95 10.50
C GLY A 175 18.09 -3.52 10.96
N VAL A 176 18.08 -4.72 11.50
CA VAL A 176 16.91 -5.37 12.12
C VAL A 176 17.11 -5.40 13.62
N ARG A 177 16.27 -4.69 14.36
CA ARG A 177 16.37 -4.59 15.81
C ARG A 177 15.69 -5.76 16.51
N ASP A 178 16.23 -6.14 17.68
CA ASP A 178 15.55 -7.09 18.55
C ASP A 178 14.39 -6.38 19.28
N PRO A 179 13.12 -6.74 19.03
CA PRO A 179 11.97 -6.11 19.67
C PRO A 179 11.76 -6.59 21.12
N GLN A 180 12.51 -7.58 21.59
CA GLN A 180 12.33 -8.14 22.93
C GLN A 180 12.63 -7.10 24.01
N GLY A 181 11.64 -6.82 24.84
CA GLY A 181 11.75 -5.81 25.91
C GLY A 181 11.59 -4.37 25.43
N ALA A 182 11.22 -4.15 24.17
CA ALA A 182 10.89 -2.81 23.68
C ALA A 182 9.62 -2.27 24.37
N LYS A 183 9.62 -0.96 24.62
CA LYS A 183 8.40 -0.25 25.03
C LYS A 183 7.77 0.36 23.80
N ILE A 184 6.53 -0.01 23.54
CA ILE A 184 5.80 0.37 22.36
C ILE A 184 4.62 1.23 22.77
N GLU A 185 4.55 2.45 22.24
CA GLU A 185 3.40 3.34 22.36
C GLU A 185 2.63 3.28 21.03
N ARG A 186 1.31 3.09 21.14
CA ARG A 186 0.41 3.05 19.97
C ARG A 186 -0.67 4.12 20.10
N ASP A 187 -1.11 4.64 18.96
CA ASP A 187 -2.29 5.51 18.90
C ASP A 187 -3.62 4.74 19.03
N ALA A 188 -4.73 5.45 18.89
CA ALA A 188 -6.06 4.87 18.97
C ALA A 188 -6.37 3.92 17.79
N GLU A 189 -5.70 4.09 16.68
CA GLU A 189 -5.78 3.28 15.46
C GLU A 189 -4.84 2.05 15.51
N GLY A 190 -4.03 1.94 16.58
CA GLY A 190 -3.09 0.84 16.78
C GLY A 190 -1.74 1.03 16.07
N LEU A 191 -1.51 2.17 15.42
CA LEU A 191 -0.23 2.50 14.80
C LEU A 191 0.83 2.79 15.87
N VAL A 192 2.06 2.44 15.56
CA VAL A 192 3.20 2.64 16.44
C VAL A 192 3.64 4.11 16.40
N VAL A 193 3.40 4.85 17.48
CA VAL A 193 3.82 6.25 17.64
C VAL A 193 5.26 6.35 18.09
N ARG A 194 5.69 5.40 18.93
CA ARG A 194 7.04 5.38 19.48
C ARG A 194 7.45 3.97 19.87
N VAL A 195 8.73 3.66 19.62
CA VAL A 195 9.38 2.43 20.10
C VAL A 195 10.67 2.83 20.84
N GLU A 196 10.79 2.40 22.09
CA GLU A 196 12.04 2.45 22.85
C GLU A 196 12.60 1.01 22.90
N TYR A 197 13.53 0.71 22.00
CA TYR A 197 14.19 -0.59 21.99
C TYR A 197 15.11 -0.74 23.21
N ALA A 198 15.12 -1.93 23.82
CA ALA A 198 16.10 -2.26 24.83
C ALA A 198 17.52 -2.29 24.22
N ASP A 199 18.54 -2.12 25.07
CA ASP A 199 19.94 -2.22 24.65
C ASP A 199 20.31 -3.71 24.44
N ARG A 200 20.05 -4.18 23.20
CA ARG A 200 20.27 -5.55 22.76
C ARG A 200 21.02 -5.56 21.42
N PRO A 201 21.80 -6.64 21.13
CA PRO A 201 22.41 -6.81 19.82
C PRO A 201 21.36 -6.74 18.71
N LEU A 202 21.77 -6.23 17.56
CA LEU A 202 20.93 -6.26 16.36
C LEU A 202 20.71 -7.72 15.91
N LEU A 203 19.54 -8.01 15.40
CA LEU A 203 19.25 -9.29 14.74
C LEU A 203 19.96 -9.38 13.38
N VAL A 204 20.01 -8.26 12.64
CA VAL A 204 20.76 -8.12 11.38
C VAL A 204 21.38 -6.73 11.35
N GLU A 205 22.66 -6.65 11.02
CA GLU A 205 23.40 -5.39 10.94
C GLU A 205 22.91 -4.48 9.80
N PRO A 206 23.08 -3.15 9.89
CA PRO A 206 22.77 -2.20 8.85
C PRO A 206 23.36 -2.58 7.49
N GLY A 207 22.58 -2.40 6.42
CA GLY A 207 22.99 -2.71 5.05
C GLY A 207 23.11 -4.20 4.72
N LYS A 208 22.76 -5.11 5.64
CA LYS A 208 22.95 -6.57 5.43
C LYS A 208 21.68 -7.33 5.07
N THR A 209 20.52 -6.70 5.18
CA THR A 209 19.25 -7.28 4.76
C THR A 209 19.04 -7.06 3.26
N PRO A 210 19.01 -8.13 2.43
CA PRO A 210 18.65 -8.01 1.01
C PRO A 210 17.19 -7.63 0.88
N GLN A 211 16.90 -6.65 0.02
CA GLN A 211 15.56 -6.09 -0.16
C GLN A 211 15.17 -6.05 -1.64
N VAL A 212 13.88 -6.10 -1.93
CA VAL A 212 13.31 -5.88 -3.27
C VAL A 212 11.99 -5.12 -3.16
N ALA A 213 11.67 -4.28 -4.14
CA ALA A 213 10.46 -3.45 -4.13
C ALA A 213 9.53 -3.77 -5.30
N LEU A 214 8.22 -3.91 -5.02
CA LEU A 214 7.11 -3.95 -5.97
C LEU A 214 6.20 -2.75 -5.71
N LEU A 215 6.17 -1.81 -6.64
CA LEU A 215 5.55 -0.51 -6.46
C LEU A 215 4.42 -0.30 -7.47
N PHE A 216 3.18 -0.25 -6.99
CA PHE A 216 1.99 -0.01 -7.80
C PHE A 216 1.64 1.48 -7.78
N ASP A 217 1.86 2.13 -8.88
CA ASP A 217 1.54 3.53 -9.16
C ASP A 217 1.92 4.50 -8.02
N PRO A 218 3.22 4.71 -7.79
CA PRO A 218 3.73 5.56 -6.73
C PRO A 218 3.21 7.01 -6.81
N VAL A 219 2.79 7.55 -5.66
CA VAL A 219 2.32 8.94 -5.50
C VAL A 219 2.84 9.52 -4.20
N SER A 220 3.53 10.66 -4.28
CA SER A 220 4.24 11.30 -3.16
C SER A 220 3.49 12.43 -2.48
N THR A 221 2.31 12.81 -2.94
CA THR A 221 1.58 13.97 -2.41
C THR A 221 1.42 13.88 -0.89
N GLY A 222 1.96 14.88 -0.19
CA GLY A 222 1.94 14.99 1.26
C GLY A 222 3.07 14.26 2.01
N VAL A 223 4.00 13.59 1.31
CA VAL A 223 5.15 12.88 1.92
C VAL A 223 6.52 13.33 1.38
N GLY A 224 6.58 14.46 0.67
CA GLY A 224 7.80 14.99 0.08
C GLY A 224 8.89 15.42 1.08
N GLU A 225 8.58 15.47 2.39
CA GLU A 225 9.56 15.79 3.43
C GLU A 225 10.48 14.62 3.81
N HIS A 226 10.17 13.40 3.36
CA HIS A 226 10.89 12.18 3.70
C HIS A 226 11.89 11.79 2.61
N ASP A 227 12.99 11.13 3.02
CA ASP A 227 13.89 10.49 2.05
C ASP A 227 13.27 9.18 1.56
N ARG A 228 12.81 9.20 0.33
CA ARG A 228 12.07 8.11 -0.34
C ARG A 228 12.91 7.44 -1.42
N ARG A 229 14.22 7.70 -1.48
CA ARG A 229 15.11 6.99 -2.38
C ARG A 229 15.30 5.55 -1.91
N LEU A 230 15.16 4.61 -2.81
CA LEU A 230 15.44 3.20 -2.50
C LEU A 230 16.93 3.02 -2.17
N PRO A 231 17.28 2.36 -1.05
CA PRO A 231 18.66 2.25 -0.58
C PRO A 231 19.48 1.21 -1.39
N PRO A 232 20.81 1.16 -1.23
CA PRO A 232 21.67 0.20 -1.92
C PRO A 232 21.32 -1.27 -1.68
N SER A 233 20.71 -1.62 -0.56
CA SER A 233 20.26 -2.98 -0.25
C SER A 233 18.99 -3.41 -1.01
N THR A 234 18.31 -2.49 -1.72
CA THR A 234 17.20 -2.81 -2.63
C THR A 234 17.75 -3.29 -3.96
N LEU A 235 17.86 -4.60 -4.12
CA LEU A 235 18.55 -5.25 -5.23
C LEU A 235 17.78 -5.22 -6.54
N THR A 236 16.46 -5.15 -6.47
CA THR A 236 15.57 -5.14 -7.65
C THR A 236 14.31 -4.37 -7.35
N THR A 237 13.86 -3.57 -8.31
CA THR A 237 12.59 -2.83 -8.21
C THR A 237 11.75 -3.08 -9.45
N PHE A 238 10.50 -3.44 -9.26
CA PHE A 238 9.48 -3.44 -10.29
C PHE A 238 8.43 -2.40 -9.97
N GLN A 239 8.35 -1.35 -10.79
CA GLN A 239 7.36 -0.29 -10.68
C GLN A 239 6.33 -0.43 -11.80
N ILE A 240 5.05 -0.28 -11.49
CA ILE A 240 3.95 -0.26 -12.45
C ILE A 240 3.31 1.12 -12.36
N THR A 241 3.29 1.86 -13.47
CA THR A 241 2.84 3.25 -13.52
C THR A 241 1.61 3.41 -14.40
N ALA A 242 0.57 4.07 -13.90
CA ALA A 242 -0.66 4.39 -14.60
C ALA A 242 -0.45 5.47 -15.66
N GLN A 243 -0.83 5.20 -16.92
CA GLN A 243 -0.70 6.15 -18.02
C GLN A 243 -1.82 7.23 -18.02
N HIS A 244 -2.98 6.92 -17.44
CA HIS A 244 -4.19 7.71 -17.65
C HIS A 244 -4.67 8.45 -16.38
N GLU A 245 -3.88 8.50 -15.30
CA GLU A 245 -4.22 9.30 -14.15
C GLU A 245 -4.19 10.79 -14.48
N ARG A 246 -5.26 11.53 -14.17
CA ARG A 246 -5.46 12.94 -14.56
C ARG A 246 -5.66 13.88 -13.36
N ARG A 247 -5.66 13.38 -12.14
CA ARG A 247 -5.82 14.22 -10.95
C ARG A 247 -4.56 15.05 -10.71
N ASP A 248 -4.70 16.34 -10.45
CA ASP A 248 -3.58 17.26 -10.19
C ASP A 248 -2.67 16.80 -9.05
N LEU A 249 -3.27 16.18 -8.02
CA LEU A 249 -2.56 15.75 -6.82
C LEU A 249 -1.96 14.33 -6.93
N PHE A 250 -1.86 13.78 -8.15
CA PHE A 250 -1.37 12.42 -8.38
C PHE A 250 -0.23 12.38 -9.41
N PRO A 251 0.83 13.23 -9.26
CA PRO A 251 2.04 13.03 -10.07
C PRO A 251 2.61 11.65 -9.74
N SER A 252 3.25 11.00 -10.72
CA SER A 252 3.89 9.72 -10.49
C SER A 252 5.28 9.91 -9.90
N SER A 253 5.56 9.35 -8.73
CA SER A 253 6.93 9.26 -8.23
C SER A 253 7.73 8.27 -9.06
N GLU A 254 8.87 8.72 -9.60
CA GLU A 254 9.73 7.90 -10.45
C GLU A 254 10.89 7.31 -9.64
N HIS A 255 10.61 6.25 -8.84
CA HIS A 255 11.66 5.53 -8.13
C HIS A 255 12.62 4.83 -9.09
N VAL A 256 12.11 4.42 -10.24
CA VAL A 256 12.86 3.84 -11.34
C VAL A 256 12.46 4.55 -12.62
N PRO A 257 13.43 4.95 -13.49
CA PRO A 257 13.12 5.50 -14.81
C PRO A 257 12.21 4.57 -15.63
N ALA A 258 11.40 5.15 -16.51
CA ALA A 258 10.54 4.37 -17.41
C ALA A 258 11.38 3.38 -18.24
N GLY A 259 10.93 2.15 -18.32
CA GLY A 259 11.65 1.05 -18.97
C GLY A 259 12.63 0.36 -18.02
N PHE A 260 13.68 -0.25 -18.60
CA PHE A 260 14.72 -0.95 -17.85
C PHE A 260 15.86 -0.05 -17.42
N SER A 261 16.47 -0.38 -16.27
CA SER A 261 17.86 0.04 -16.01
C SER A 261 18.82 -0.67 -16.98
N GLU A 262 20.01 -0.08 -17.19
CA GLU A 262 21.03 -0.64 -18.12
C GLU A 262 21.40 -2.09 -17.79
N ASP A 263 21.39 -2.44 -16.51
CA ASP A 263 21.73 -3.76 -16.00
C ASP A 263 20.54 -4.73 -15.91
N HIS A 264 19.35 -4.29 -16.34
CA HIS A 264 18.09 -5.03 -16.26
C HIS A 264 17.74 -5.52 -14.84
N ARG A 265 18.17 -4.83 -13.80
CA ARG A 265 17.82 -5.14 -12.39
C ARG A 265 16.61 -4.35 -11.90
N ASN A 266 16.24 -3.27 -12.59
CA ASN A 266 15.07 -2.47 -12.28
C ASN A 266 14.23 -2.26 -13.54
N TYR A 267 12.90 -2.22 -13.38
CA TYR A 267 11.97 -2.02 -14.47
C TYR A 267 10.75 -1.21 -14.03
N ASN A 268 10.40 -0.20 -14.81
CA ASN A 268 9.18 0.58 -14.64
C ASN A 268 8.28 0.41 -15.86
N ALA A 269 7.19 -0.33 -15.69
CA ALA A 269 6.19 -0.59 -16.72
C ALA A 269 5.11 0.51 -16.68
N TRP A 270 4.95 1.21 -17.80
CA TRP A 270 3.84 2.13 -18.00
C TRP A 270 2.69 1.39 -18.68
N VAL A 271 1.55 1.27 -17.99
CA VAL A 271 0.40 0.50 -18.44
C VAL A 271 -0.87 1.34 -18.49
N ALA A 272 -1.83 0.92 -19.30
CA ALA A 272 -3.12 1.58 -19.42
C ALA A 272 -3.90 1.52 -18.10
N GLY A 273 -4.59 2.57 -17.76
CA GLY A 273 -5.43 2.71 -16.58
C GLY A 273 -5.14 4.02 -15.84
N ALA A 274 -6.05 4.43 -14.98
CA ALA A 274 -5.85 5.46 -13.98
C ALA A 274 -5.30 4.80 -12.69
N HIS A 275 -4.97 5.60 -11.70
CA HIS A 275 -4.39 5.17 -10.42
C HIS A 275 -5.12 3.97 -9.78
N SER A 276 -6.43 4.12 -9.61
CA SER A 276 -7.25 3.07 -8.96
C SER A 276 -7.53 1.87 -9.86
N ASP A 277 -7.34 1.99 -11.20
CA ASP A 277 -7.32 0.82 -12.09
C ASP A 277 -6.08 -0.04 -11.81
N ILE A 278 -4.91 0.58 -11.60
CA ILE A 278 -3.69 -0.15 -11.22
C ILE A 278 -3.82 -0.75 -9.82
N GLY A 279 -4.47 -0.03 -8.91
CA GLY A 279 -4.73 -0.48 -7.54
C GLY A 279 -5.76 -1.60 -7.40
N ASP A 280 -6.47 -1.97 -8.47
CA ASP A 280 -7.52 -3.02 -8.48
C ASP A 280 -8.69 -2.73 -7.52
N THR A 281 -9.08 -1.45 -7.40
CA THR A 281 -10.08 -1.00 -6.43
C THR A 281 -11.46 -0.70 -7.03
N TYR A 282 -11.61 -0.80 -8.34
CA TYR A 282 -12.89 -0.66 -9.04
C TYR A 282 -13.57 -2.02 -9.27
N ARG A 283 -14.91 -2.02 -9.44
CA ARG A 283 -15.66 -3.23 -9.76
C ARG A 283 -15.37 -3.76 -11.15
N ARG A 284 -15.27 -2.86 -12.15
CA ARG A 284 -14.81 -3.22 -13.50
C ARG A 284 -13.30 -3.24 -13.53
N ASN A 285 -12.73 -4.33 -13.05
CA ASN A 285 -11.35 -4.44 -12.64
C ASN A 285 -10.45 -5.28 -13.56
N GLY A 286 -10.80 -5.42 -14.83
CA GLY A 286 -9.98 -6.18 -15.78
C GLY A 286 -8.53 -5.72 -15.84
N LEU A 287 -8.28 -4.39 -15.81
CA LEU A 287 -6.93 -3.82 -15.74
C LEU A 287 -6.27 -4.04 -14.37
N GLY A 288 -7.04 -3.97 -13.27
CA GLY A 288 -6.57 -4.27 -11.93
C GLY A 288 -6.13 -5.73 -11.78
N THR A 289 -6.90 -6.66 -12.35
CA THR A 289 -6.52 -8.08 -12.40
C THR A 289 -5.23 -8.32 -13.18
N GLU A 290 -5.02 -7.61 -14.31
CA GLU A 290 -3.73 -7.63 -15.03
C GLU A 290 -2.59 -7.11 -14.15
N SER A 291 -2.80 -5.99 -13.42
CA SER A 291 -1.80 -5.43 -12.47
C SER A 291 -1.46 -6.42 -11.35
N LEU A 292 -2.48 -7.03 -10.74
CA LEU A 292 -2.29 -8.07 -9.73
C LEU A 292 -1.45 -9.22 -10.27
N ASN A 293 -1.76 -9.70 -11.49
CA ASN A 293 -1.04 -10.80 -12.11
C ASN A 293 0.41 -10.47 -12.46
N LEU A 294 0.73 -9.21 -12.78
CA LEU A 294 2.12 -8.74 -12.91
C LEU A 294 2.85 -8.79 -11.56
N GLY A 295 2.18 -8.36 -10.47
CA GLY A 295 2.72 -8.46 -9.12
C GLY A 295 2.98 -9.90 -8.68
N VAL A 296 2.04 -10.79 -8.91
CA VAL A 296 2.19 -12.24 -8.68
C VAL A 296 3.36 -12.80 -9.48
N ALA A 297 3.49 -12.43 -10.76
CA ALA A 297 4.59 -12.88 -11.61
C ALA A 297 5.95 -12.42 -11.08
N PHE A 298 6.06 -11.19 -10.58
CA PHE A 298 7.28 -10.66 -9.96
C PHE A 298 7.62 -11.40 -8.66
N LEU A 299 6.67 -11.48 -7.72
CA LEU A 299 6.89 -12.08 -6.40
C LEU A 299 7.24 -13.58 -6.52
N ASN A 300 6.58 -14.33 -7.39
CA ASN A 300 6.90 -15.74 -7.63
C ASN A 300 8.32 -15.98 -8.13
N ARG A 301 8.95 -14.98 -8.74
CA ARG A 301 10.35 -15.10 -9.20
C ARG A 301 11.38 -14.82 -8.11
N LEU A 302 10.94 -14.35 -6.94
CA LEU A 302 11.80 -14.27 -5.74
C LEU A 302 12.05 -15.64 -5.11
N SER A 303 11.31 -16.65 -5.54
CA SER A 303 11.47 -18.04 -5.09
C SER A 303 11.83 -18.96 -6.25
N ASP A 304 12.49 -20.07 -5.97
CA ASP A 304 12.74 -21.12 -6.95
C ASP A 304 11.46 -21.89 -7.34
N ARG A 305 10.41 -21.78 -6.52
CA ARG A 305 9.05 -22.27 -6.82
C ARG A 305 8.00 -21.17 -6.65
N PRO A 306 7.01 -21.14 -7.56
CA PRO A 306 5.89 -20.21 -7.41
C PRO A 306 5.11 -20.51 -6.12
N TYR A 307 4.75 -19.46 -5.40
CA TYR A 307 3.99 -19.55 -4.14
C TYR A 307 2.70 -18.73 -4.15
N LEU A 308 2.51 -17.85 -5.15
CA LEU A 308 1.29 -17.09 -5.36
C LEU A 308 0.59 -17.54 -6.64
N GLU A 309 -0.73 -17.38 -6.67
CA GLU A 309 -1.55 -17.76 -7.81
C GLU A 309 -2.07 -16.55 -8.57
N ARG A 310 -1.99 -16.63 -9.88
CA ARG A 310 -2.59 -15.64 -10.77
C ARG A 310 -4.11 -15.78 -10.75
N ARG A 311 -4.79 -14.66 -10.84
CA ARG A 311 -6.25 -14.65 -11.07
C ARG A 311 -6.57 -14.84 -12.53
N ALA A 312 -7.70 -15.50 -12.79
CA ALA A 312 -8.28 -15.58 -14.14
C ALA A 312 -8.63 -14.18 -14.62
N LEU A 313 -8.26 -13.88 -15.85
CA LEU A 313 -8.63 -12.63 -16.51
C LEU A 313 -10.11 -12.69 -16.91
N PRO A 314 -10.89 -11.63 -16.71
CA PRO A 314 -12.27 -11.59 -17.16
C PRO A 314 -12.37 -11.81 -18.67
N ASP A 315 -13.30 -12.68 -19.10
CA ASP A 315 -13.57 -12.92 -20.52
C ASP A 315 -14.34 -11.76 -21.16
N ASP A 316 -15.12 -11.02 -20.35
CA ASP A 316 -15.92 -9.89 -20.81
C ASP A 316 -15.01 -8.67 -21.11
N PRO A 317 -14.93 -8.23 -22.39
CA PRO A 317 -14.13 -7.05 -22.76
C PRO A 317 -14.56 -5.77 -22.04
N ASP A 318 -15.80 -5.70 -21.58
CA ASP A 318 -16.35 -4.53 -20.87
C ASP A 318 -15.76 -4.39 -19.46
N GLN A 319 -15.05 -5.39 -18.93
CA GLN A 319 -14.30 -5.30 -17.69
C GLN A 319 -12.98 -4.50 -17.82
N TYR A 320 -12.48 -4.32 -19.04
CA TYR A 320 -11.21 -3.63 -19.29
C TYR A 320 -11.47 -2.17 -19.65
N VAL A 321 -11.67 -1.37 -18.63
CA VAL A 321 -11.96 0.06 -18.76
C VAL A 321 -10.94 0.92 -18.07
N ILE A 322 -10.78 2.14 -18.56
CA ILE A 322 -9.99 3.21 -17.96
C ILE A 322 -10.97 4.17 -17.30
N HIS A 323 -10.88 4.33 -15.99
CA HIS A 323 -11.77 5.19 -15.23
C HIS A 323 -11.30 6.64 -15.26
N ARG A 324 -12.24 7.56 -15.38
CA ARG A 324 -12.01 9.00 -15.27
C ARG A 324 -12.00 9.41 -13.79
N SER A 325 -10.95 8.99 -13.09
CA SER A 325 -10.78 9.22 -11.64
C SER A 325 -10.81 10.71 -11.24
N ASP A 326 -10.49 11.61 -12.17
CA ASP A 326 -10.59 13.05 -12.00
C ASP A 326 -12.04 13.55 -11.80
N GLN A 327 -13.04 12.76 -12.17
CA GLN A 327 -14.45 13.08 -11.98
C GLN A 327 -15.00 12.71 -10.59
N HIS A 328 -14.26 11.97 -9.79
CA HIS A 328 -14.65 11.69 -8.41
C HIS A 328 -14.80 12.98 -7.60
N MET A 329 -15.66 12.94 -6.58
CA MET A 329 -15.98 14.08 -5.71
C MET A 329 -16.40 15.33 -6.50
N ALA A 330 -17.20 15.15 -7.57
CA ALA A 330 -17.67 16.23 -8.45
C ALA A 330 -16.51 17.07 -9.05
N GLY A 331 -15.36 16.47 -9.33
CA GLY A 331 -14.20 17.14 -9.92
C GLY A 331 -13.38 17.99 -8.95
N LEU A 332 -13.58 17.83 -7.64
CA LEU A 332 -12.82 18.60 -6.62
C LEU A 332 -11.31 18.31 -6.61
N TYR A 333 -10.89 17.19 -7.21
CA TYR A 333 -9.46 16.85 -7.34
C TYR A 333 -8.69 17.73 -8.35
N GLY A 334 -9.38 18.57 -9.12
CA GLY A 334 -8.78 19.21 -10.28
C GLY A 334 -8.45 18.20 -11.39
N THR A 335 -8.54 18.67 -12.64
CA THR A 335 -8.12 17.86 -13.79
C THR A 335 -6.95 18.55 -14.44
N LYS A 336 -5.77 17.96 -14.37
CA LYS A 336 -4.66 18.37 -15.23
C LYS A 336 -4.91 17.88 -16.65
N GLY A 337 -4.67 18.77 -17.61
CA GLY A 337 -4.34 18.31 -18.94
C GLY A 337 -3.03 17.51 -18.86
N PHE A 338 -2.91 16.44 -19.60
CA PHE A 338 -1.60 15.88 -19.86
C PHE A 338 -0.70 17.03 -20.35
N ASP A 339 0.57 17.00 -19.99
CA ASP A 339 1.53 17.95 -20.52
C ASP A 339 1.52 17.95 -22.07
N ARG A 340 2.33 18.80 -22.69
CA ARG A 340 2.34 18.95 -24.16
C ARG A 340 2.63 17.64 -24.90
N ASP A 341 3.21 16.67 -24.21
CA ASP A 341 3.61 15.37 -24.73
C ASP A 341 2.55 14.30 -24.51
N GLY A 342 1.42 14.63 -23.87
CA GLY A 342 0.36 13.71 -23.53
C GLY A 342 0.74 12.70 -22.44
N VAL A 343 1.74 13.00 -21.64
CA VAL A 343 2.29 12.15 -20.60
C VAL A 343 1.92 12.70 -19.22
N ARG A 344 1.64 11.82 -18.28
CA ARG A 344 1.39 12.15 -16.87
C ARG A 344 2.63 12.80 -16.24
N ASP A 345 2.41 13.82 -15.41
CA ASP A 345 3.47 14.44 -14.62
C ASP A 345 4.24 13.42 -13.78
N ARG A 346 5.57 13.58 -13.73
CA ARG A 346 6.49 12.73 -12.99
C ARG A 346 7.26 13.54 -11.97
N GLU A 347 7.44 12.96 -10.79
CA GLU A 347 8.29 13.50 -9.75
C GLU A 347 9.53 12.63 -9.62
N THR A 348 10.69 13.25 -9.78
CA THR A 348 12.00 12.58 -9.71
C THR A 348 12.77 12.93 -8.44
N ASP A 349 12.38 14.00 -7.74
CA ASP A 349 13.01 14.43 -6.50
C ASP A 349 12.48 13.59 -5.32
N LEU A 350 13.22 12.55 -4.96
CA LEU A 350 12.81 11.59 -3.92
C LEU A 350 13.44 11.87 -2.56
N ALA A 351 14.48 12.73 -2.49
CA ALA A 351 15.08 13.19 -1.26
C ALA A 351 14.56 14.56 -0.85
N PRO A 352 14.46 14.85 0.47
CA PRO A 352 13.99 16.14 0.94
C PRO A 352 14.88 17.30 0.43
N ASP A 353 14.26 18.32 -0.11
CA ASP A 353 14.91 19.55 -0.60
C ASP A 353 16.01 20.09 0.33
N LYS A 354 15.73 20.13 1.64
CA LYS A 354 16.68 20.67 2.60
C LYS A 354 17.95 19.82 2.76
N LEU A 355 17.87 18.52 2.50
CA LEU A 355 19.04 17.63 2.50
C LEU A 355 19.85 17.84 1.22
N CYS A 356 19.17 17.97 0.09
CA CYS A 356 19.77 18.25 -1.20
C CYS A 356 20.48 19.60 -1.22
N ARG A 357 19.80 20.68 -0.78
CA ARG A 357 20.38 22.04 -0.74
C ARG A 357 21.59 22.18 0.19
N ARG A 358 21.72 21.30 1.19
CA ARG A 358 22.86 21.31 2.11
C ARG A 358 24.00 20.40 1.66
N GLY A 359 23.86 19.70 0.52
CA GLY A 359 24.85 18.74 0.03
C GLY A 359 25.01 17.54 0.99
N ILE A 360 23.98 17.21 1.76
CA ILE A 360 24.01 16.06 2.68
C ILE A 360 23.80 14.76 1.91
N VAL A 361 23.08 14.82 0.78
CA VAL A 361 22.89 13.72 -0.16
C VAL A 361 23.55 14.06 -1.49
N ASP A 362 24.25 13.10 -2.07
CA ASP A 362 25.00 13.30 -3.32
C ASP A 362 24.07 13.31 -4.54
N ASP A 363 23.04 12.47 -4.53
CA ASP A 363 22.01 12.40 -5.57
C ASP A 363 20.63 12.49 -4.93
N CYS A 364 19.88 13.53 -5.30
CA CYS A 364 18.53 13.77 -4.77
C CYS A 364 17.45 13.04 -5.54
N ASN A 365 17.83 12.46 -6.66
CA ASN A 365 16.90 11.83 -7.57
C ASN A 365 17.04 10.30 -7.48
N ARG A 366 15.92 9.60 -7.54
CA ARG A 366 15.87 8.18 -7.82
C ARG A 366 16.53 7.26 -6.77
N LYS A 367 16.61 6.02 -7.15
CA LYS A 367 17.23 4.93 -6.40
C LYS A 367 18.75 5.11 -6.29
N GLU A 368 19.29 4.84 -5.12
CA GLU A 368 20.73 4.75 -4.94
C GLU A 368 21.34 3.53 -5.65
N PRO A 369 22.66 3.57 -6.00
CA PRO A 369 23.33 2.43 -6.60
C PRO A 369 23.21 1.17 -5.73
N ILE A 370 23.05 0.02 -6.38
CA ILE A 370 22.92 -1.28 -5.69
C ILE A 370 24.25 -1.65 -5.02
N ASP A 371 24.17 -2.22 -3.82
CA ASP A 371 25.31 -2.89 -3.17
C ASP A 371 25.67 -4.17 -3.95
N GLU A 372 26.69 -4.09 -4.78
CA GLU A 372 27.15 -5.19 -5.64
C GLU A 372 27.66 -6.40 -4.83
N ALA A 373 28.23 -6.14 -3.64
CA ALA A 373 28.70 -7.24 -2.79
C ALA A 373 27.54 -8.02 -2.17
N LEU A 374 26.47 -7.31 -1.81
CA LEU A 374 25.24 -7.93 -1.33
C LEU A 374 24.55 -8.68 -2.46
N ASP A 375 24.45 -8.06 -3.65
CA ASP A 375 23.82 -8.63 -4.83
C ASP A 375 24.49 -9.92 -5.32
N ALA A 376 25.82 -9.95 -5.32
CA ALA A 376 26.62 -11.12 -5.75
C ALA A 376 26.35 -12.40 -4.93
N ARG A 377 25.64 -12.30 -3.82
CA ARG A 377 25.24 -13.45 -3.00
C ARG A 377 24.06 -14.23 -3.58
N PHE A 378 23.36 -13.67 -4.57
CA PHE A 378 22.12 -14.21 -5.10
C PHE A 378 22.25 -14.61 -6.56
N GLU A 379 21.69 -15.79 -6.88
CA GLU A 379 21.42 -16.15 -8.27
C GLU A 379 20.35 -15.21 -8.83
N ARG A 380 20.59 -14.68 -10.03
CA ARG A 380 19.59 -13.90 -10.75
C ARG A 380 19.02 -14.69 -11.92
N ARG A 381 17.72 -14.68 -12.02
CA ARG A 381 17.01 -15.40 -13.08
C ARG A 381 16.25 -14.42 -13.99
N THR A 382 16.23 -14.77 -15.28
CA THR A 382 15.33 -14.21 -16.29
C THR A 382 14.34 -15.31 -16.69
N GLY A 383 13.32 -14.96 -17.46
CA GLY A 383 12.33 -15.89 -17.96
C GLY A 383 10.94 -15.68 -17.34
N THR A 384 9.95 -16.35 -17.89
CA THR A 384 8.60 -16.34 -17.35
C THR A 384 8.54 -17.18 -16.08
N SER A 385 7.81 -16.69 -15.09
CA SER A 385 7.35 -17.53 -14.00
C SER A 385 6.69 -18.78 -14.56
N LEU A 386 6.96 -19.96 -13.98
CA LEU A 386 6.30 -21.19 -14.36
C LEU A 386 4.79 -20.92 -14.43
N ARG A 387 4.18 -21.30 -15.55
CA ARG A 387 2.73 -21.11 -15.75
C ARG A 387 1.99 -21.84 -14.64
N GLN A 388 1.39 -21.08 -13.75
CA GLN A 388 0.52 -21.64 -12.72
C GLN A 388 -0.90 -21.78 -13.27
N PRO A 389 -1.67 -22.75 -12.75
CA PRO A 389 -3.08 -22.82 -13.05
C PRO A 389 -3.75 -21.52 -12.58
N LEU A 390 -4.61 -20.97 -13.44
CA LEU A 390 -5.45 -19.83 -13.08
C LEU A 390 -6.48 -20.34 -12.05
N ARG A 391 -6.55 -19.72 -10.88
CA ARG A 391 -7.71 -19.94 -10.02
C ARG A 391 -8.93 -19.24 -10.62
N PRO A 392 -10.09 -19.88 -10.68
CA PRO A 392 -11.32 -19.15 -10.87
C PRO A 392 -11.46 -18.09 -9.78
N GLU A 393 -12.16 -17.02 -10.07
CA GLU A 393 -12.52 -16.00 -9.08
C GLU A 393 -13.02 -16.72 -7.83
N ILE A 394 -12.50 -16.35 -6.66
CA ILE A 394 -12.93 -17.00 -5.43
C ILE A 394 -14.40 -16.62 -5.25
N ASP A 395 -15.29 -17.58 -5.46
CA ASP A 395 -16.68 -17.49 -5.03
C ASP A 395 -16.67 -17.40 -3.50
N LEU A 396 -16.64 -16.17 -2.99
CA LEU A 396 -16.95 -15.95 -1.58
C LEU A 396 -18.38 -16.46 -1.37
N PRO A 397 -18.63 -17.29 -0.36
CA PRO A 397 -19.95 -17.85 -0.15
C PRO A 397 -20.98 -16.72 -0.07
N ALA A 398 -22.05 -16.82 -0.84
CA ALA A 398 -23.11 -15.82 -0.94
C ALA A 398 -23.73 -15.43 0.43
N SER A 399 -23.53 -16.24 1.47
CA SER A 399 -23.95 -15.96 2.85
C SER A 399 -23.05 -14.95 3.59
N ALA A 400 -21.87 -14.61 3.03
CA ALA A 400 -21.04 -13.51 3.54
C ALA A 400 -21.35 -12.16 2.84
N MET A 401 -22.26 -12.17 1.89
CA MET A 401 -22.56 -11.07 0.97
C MET A 401 -23.99 -10.54 1.13
N GLU A 402 -24.49 -10.37 2.35
CA GLU A 402 -25.50 -9.32 2.51
C GLU A 402 -24.74 -7.99 2.61
N PRO A 403 -24.69 -7.19 1.55
CA PRO A 403 -24.05 -5.89 1.62
C PRO A 403 -24.92 -5.05 2.55
N VAL A 404 -24.41 -4.73 3.72
CA VAL A 404 -24.80 -3.46 4.33
C VAL A 404 -24.35 -2.42 3.32
N HIS A 405 -25.29 -1.98 2.46
CA HIS A 405 -25.04 -0.95 1.47
C HIS A 405 -24.65 0.32 2.23
N ARG A 406 -23.37 0.48 2.49
CA ARG A 406 -22.82 1.76 2.96
C ARG A 406 -22.72 2.63 1.71
N PRO A 407 -23.52 3.71 1.59
CA PRO A 407 -23.34 4.62 0.47
C PRO A 407 -21.92 5.13 0.51
N GLY A 408 -21.21 4.96 -0.58
CA GLY A 408 -19.89 5.53 -0.74
C GLY A 408 -19.94 7.04 -0.58
N LEU A 409 -18.84 7.67 -0.23
CA LEU A 409 -18.76 9.14 -0.13
C LEU A 409 -19.30 9.81 -1.41
N ASN A 410 -19.08 9.18 -2.57
CA ASN A 410 -19.60 9.65 -3.85
C ASN A 410 -21.13 9.67 -3.92
N ASP A 411 -21.81 8.65 -3.39
CA ASP A 411 -23.28 8.59 -3.36
C ASP A 411 -23.85 9.70 -2.49
N ILE A 412 -23.16 10.02 -1.39
CA ILE A 412 -23.53 11.09 -0.47
C ILE A 412 -23.28 12.45 -1.11
N VAL A 413 -22.14 12.64 -1.77
CA VAL A 413 -21.82 13.87 -2.53
C VAL A 413 -22.84 14.09 -3.63
N GLU A 414 -23.21 13.04 -4.38
CA GLU A 414 -24.22 13.14 -5.43
C GLU A 414 -25.61 13.48 -4.89
N LYS A 415 -26.00 12.85 -3.76
CA LYS A 415 -27.25 13.16 -3.07
C LYS A 415 -27.30 14.62 -2.62
N VAL A 416 -26.27 15.08 -1.91
CA VAL A 416 -26.18 16.46 -1.38
C VAL A 416 -26.10 17.49 -2.51
N SER A 417 -25.42 17.17 -3.60
CA SER A 417 -25.35 18.03 -4.79
C SER A 417 -26.72 18.16 -5.49
N ARG A 418 -27.50 17.07 -5.57
CA ARG A 418 -28.86 17.08 -6.10
C ARG A 418 -29.84 17.89 -5.23
N GLU A 419 -29.65 17.89 -3.92
CA GLU A 419 -30.47 18.60 -2.95
C GLU A 419 -30.18 20.13 -2.88
N GLY A 420 -29.28 20.63 -3.72
CA GLY A 420 -29.09 22.07 -3.93
C GLY A 420 -28.05 22.74 -3.05
N ALA A 421 -27.14 22.00 -2.44
CA ALA A 421 -26.07 22.56 -1.60
C ALA A 421 -24.97 23.31 -2.37
N GLY A 422 -25.11 23.52 -3.67
CA GLY A 422 -24.23 24.32 -4.53
C GLY A 422 -22.79 23.84 -4.63
N ASN A 423 -22.13 24.22 -5.73
CA ASN A 423 -20.65 24.01 -5.88
C ASN A 423 -19.94 25.10 -5.07
N GLY A 424 -19.27 24.76 -3.98
CA GLY A 424 -18.50 25.73 -3.19
C GLY A 424 -18.29 25.33 -1.73
N ALA A 425 -17.93 26.32 -0.92
CA ALA A 425 -17.56 26.14 0.50
C ALA A 425 -18.65 25.48 1.39
N GLY A 426 -19.90 25.42 0.91
CA GLY A 426 -21.02 24.78 1.63
C GLY A 426 -21.19 23.26 1.35
N LEU A 427 -20.66 22.76 0.24
CA LEU A 427 -20.89 21.37 -0.17
C LEU A 427 -20.27 20.35 0.81
N MET A 428 -19.03 20.53 1.19
CA MET A 428 -18.34 19.58 2.06
C MET A 428 -18.90 19.50 3.49
N PRO A 429 -19.24 20.61 4.14
CA PRO A 429 -19.97 20.56 5.42
C PRO A 429 -21.33 19.85 5.32
N ALA A 430 -22.05 20.03 4.20
CA ALA A 430 -23.34 19.38 3.97
C ALA A 430 -23.18 17.86 3.73
N VAL A 431 -22.18 17.45 2.96
CA VAL A 431 -21.79 16.04 2.75
C VAL A 431 -21.43 15.38 4.07
N ALA A 432 -20.60 16.06 4.89
CA ALA A 432 -20.22 15.59 6.22
C ALA A 432 -21.44 15.41 7.13
N ALA A 433 -22.34 16.40 7.15
CA ALA A 433 -23.55 16.34 7.95
C ALA A 433 -24.48 15.19 7.52
N GLU A 434 -24.59 14.91 6.22
CA GLU A 434 -25.40 13.82 5.70
C GLU A 434 -24.78 12.45 6.01
N TYR A 435 -23.47 12.32 5.88
CA TYR A 435 -22.77 11.11 6.28
C TYR A 435 -22.99 10.77 7.76
N LEU A 436 -22.87 11.77 8.65
CA LEU A 436 -23.08 11.61 10.08
C LEU A 436 -24.55 11.34 10.49
N ARG A 437 -25.51 11.57 9.60
CA ARG A 437 -26.93 11.25 9.82
C ARG A 437 -27.29 9.82 9.42
N GLY A 438 -26.43 9.14 8.64
CA GLY A 438 -26.69 7.80 8.14
C GLY A 438 -26.78 6.76 9.24
N PRO A 439 -27.46 5.62 9.00
CA PRO A 439 -27.60 4.53 9.98
C PRO A 439 -26.21 3.95 10.37
N TRP A 440 -25.26 3.91 9.44
CA TRP A 440 -23.88 3.50 9.68
C TRP A 440 -23.12 4.37 10.68
N ALA A 441 -23.36 5.68 10.70
CA ALA A 441 -22.73 6.58 11.68
C ALA A 441 -23.24 6.31 13.10
N ARG A 442 -24.49 5.90 13.24
CA ARG A 442 -25.08 5.51 14.53
C ARG A 442 -24.55 4.17 15.02
N GLU A 443 -24.39 3.19 14.15
CA GLU A 443 -23.75 1.90 14.48
C GLU A 443 -22.30 2.10 14.93
N PHE A 444 -21.54 2.91 14.20
CA PHE A 444 -20.17 3.26 14.57
C PHE A 444 -20.10 3.98 15.92
N GLN A 445 -20.97 4.98 16.16
CA GLN A 445 -21.04 5.67 17.45
C GLN A 445 -21.42 4.72 18.59
N ALA A 446 -22.29 3.75 18.33
CA ALA A 446 -22.67 2.74 19.31
C ALA A 446 -21.52 1.74 19.62
N GLU A 447 -20.76 1.33 18.61
CA GLU A 447 -19.58 0.47 18.76
C GLU A 447 -18.47 1.19 19.53
N MET A 448 -18.18 2.43 19.17
CA MET A 448 -17.21 3.29 19.88
C MET A 448 -17.60 3.51 21.35
N ALA A 449 -18.90 3.77 21.61
CA ALA A 449 -19.40 3.94 22.97
C ALA A 449 -19.24 2.64 23.80
N LYS A 450 -19.45 1.48 23.18
CA LYS A 450 -19.26 0.17 23.79
C LYS A 450 -17.79 -0.10 24.11
N GLU A 451 -16.88 0.25 23.21
CA GLU A 451 -15.45 0.08 23.43
C GLU A 451 -14.89 1.03 24.49
N LEU A 452 -15.31 2.30 24.48
CA LEU A 452 -14.97 3.26 25.53
C LEU A 452 -15.48 2.79 26.91
N ALA A 453 -16.70 2.27 26.98
CA ALA A 453 -17.26 1.71 28.21
C ALA A 453 -16.47 0.47 28.68
N ALA A 454 -15.99 -0.38 27.77
CA ALA A 454 -15.16 -1.53 28.10
C ALA A 454 -13.79 -1.10 28.61
N ARG A 455 -13.17 -0.06 28.04
CA ARG A 455 -11.90 0.53 28.51
C ARG A 455 -12.05 1.19 29.88
N ASP A 456 -13.14 1.92 30.11
CA ASP A 456 -13.46 2.51 31.43
C ASP A 456 -13.68 1.43 32.49
N ALA A 457 -14.30 0.32 32.13
CA ALA A 457 -14.49 -0.81 33.02
C ALA A 457 -13.16 -1.53 33.35
N ALA A 458 -12.25 -1.64 32.36
CA ALA A 458 -10.93 -2.24 32.54
C ALA A 458 -9.94 -1.33 33.31
N SER A 459 -10.16 -0.03 33.31
CA SER A 459 -9.32 0.96 34.04
C SER A 459 -9.77 1.19 35.49
N ARG A 460 -10.92 0.65 35.92
CA ARG A 460 -11.38 0.72 37.31
C ARG A 460 -10.63 -0.30 38.16
N PRO A 461 -10.01 0.12 39.28
CA PRO A 461 -9.39 -0.82 40.20
C PRO A 461 -10.48 -1.80 40.76
N PRO A 462 -10.11 -3.05 41.03
CA PRO A 462 -11.06 -4.03 41.53
C PRO A 462 -11.71 -3.53 42.83
N PRO A 463 -13.02 -3.73 43.03
CA PRO A 463 -13.70 -3.33 44.25
C PRO A 463 -13.20 -4.19 45.41
N GLY A 464 -12.39 -3.61 46.31
CA GLY A 464 -12.01 -4.25 47.54
C GLY A 464 -10.58 -4.14 48.00
N GLU A 465 -10.09 -2.93 48.24
CA GLU A 465 -9.07 -2.73 49.27
C GLU A 465 -9.38 -1.46 50.04
N VAL A 466 -10.21 -1.63 51.07
CA VAL A 466 -10.43 -0.64 52.08
C VAL A 466 -9.17 -0.64 52.95
N VAL A 467 -8.24 0.29 52.70
CA VAL A 467 -7.16 0.60 53.64
C VAL A 467 -7.84 1.15 54.90
N ARG A 468 -7.87 0.36 55.97
CA ARG A 468 -8.22 0.84 57.31
C ARG A 468 -7.02 1.64 57.87
N ASP A 469 -7.12 2.94 57.82
CA ASP A 469 -6.28 3.83 58.63
C ASP A 469 -6.59 3.56 60.09
N THR A 470 -5.66 2.95 60.78
CA THR A 470 -5.63 2.92 62.26
C THR A 470 -4.89 4.15 62.73
N PRO A 471 -5.48 5.00 63.60
CA PRO A 471 -4.75 6.13 64.16
C PRO A 471 -3.76 5.63 65.22
N GLU A 472 -2.49 5.93 65.00
CA GLU A 472 -1.43 5.78 66.01
C GLU A 472 -1.64 6.78 67.16
N VAL A 473 -1.89 6.27 68.35
CA VAL A 473 -1.92 7.04 69.58
C VAL A 473 -0.48 7.27 70.04
N VAL A 474 -0.02 8.52 69.95
CA VAL A 474 1.21 8.98 70.58
C VAL A 474 1.04 9.04 72.10
N ARG A 475 1.91 8.37 72.85
CA ARG A 475 2.26 8.66 74.23
C ARG A 475 3.75 9.00 74.34
#